data_def1aae992acb2669fa45d3587e638f4
#
_entry.id   def1aae992acb2669fa45d3587e638f4
#
_cell.length_a   1.000
_cell.length_b   1.000
_cell.length_c   1.000
_cell.angle_alpha   90.00
_cell.angle_beta   90.00
_cell.angle_gamma   90.00
#
_symmetry.space_group_name_H-M   'P 1'
#
loop_
_entity.id
_entity.type
_entity.pdbx_description
1 polymer ?
#
loop_
_entity_poly.entity_id
_entity_poly.type
_entity_poly.pdbx_seq_one_letter_code
_entity_poly.pdbx_strand_id
1 'polypeptide(L)'
;AVKEGEIVMITGRQQDAGLMEEIAVEVAKVGAHPMVDYSSDTLSKRLFFDVPEKYDSKPDALGEKLAEVVDVAIILGNGTSENLFEGADPKRMAARGKAIEAVGQALTRNNVRLVEVGNNLYPTAWRAERYGLAEDELAKMFWEGVNLDYTSLQARGEQVRAVLAAGNEVHITNPNGTDLKLRIQGQPVGVSDGIISADDLKRGGPAVQVYLPAGEVYATPVPGSAEGEVVPTLSYCRGGQVADLTITL
;
A
#
# COMPACT_ATOMS: atom_id res chain seq x y z
N ALA A 1 8.84 13.80 -9.31
CA ALA A 1 7.77 14.78 -9.58
C ALA A 1 7.12 14.44 -10.92
N VAL A 2 5.86 14.88 -11.11
CA VAL A 2 5.14 14.85 -12.39
C VAL A 2 5.82 15.83 -13.35
N LYS A 3 5.88 15.48 -14.64
CA LYS A 3 6.53 16.29 -15.69
C LYS A 3 5.51 16.72 -16.75
N GLU A 4 5.84 17.76 -17.50
CA GLU A 4 5.06 18.21 -18.65
C GLU A 4 4.82 17.07 -19.65
N GLY A 5 3.59 16.94 -20.15
CA GLY A 5 3.17 15.94 -21.12
C GLY A 5 2.88 14.54 -20.56
N GLU A 6 3.17 14.27 -19.29
CA GLU A 6 2.87 12.97 -18.68
C GLU A 6 1.36 12.75 -18.46
N ILE A 7 0.92 11.51 -18.56
CA ILE A 7 -0.45 11.09 -18.25
C ILE A 7 -0.48 10.62 -16.81
N VAL A 8 -1.31 11.27 -15.98
CA VAL A 8 -1.43 10.99 -14.55
C VAL A 8 -2.82 10.46 -14.25
N MET A 9 -2.91 9.20 -13.89
CA MET A 9 -4.15 8.60 -13.39
C MET A 9 -4.30 8.87 -11.90
N ILE A 10 -5.44 9.44 -11.51
CA ILE A 10 -5.79 9.76 -10.12
C ILE A 10 -7.01 8.93 -9.77
N THR A 11 -6.83 7.88 -8.99
CA THR A 11 -7.91 6.97 -8.60
C THR A 11 -8.29 7.21 -7.15
N GLY A 12 -9.57 7.39 -6.87
CA GLY A 12 -10.06 7.59 -5.52
C GLY A 12 -11.53 7.25 -5.36
N ARG A 13 -12.04 7.48 -4.17
CA ARG A 13 -13.43 7.21 -3.79
C ARG A 13 -14.20 8.49 -3.55
N GLN A 14 -15.49 8.38 -3.32
CA GLN A 14 -16.38 9.53 -3.14
C GLN A 14 -15.88 10.51 -2.06
N GLN A 15 -15.35 10.00 -0.96
CA GLN A 15 -14.82 10.83 0.13
C GLN A 15 -13.52 11.54 -0.24
N ASP A 16 -12.80 11.04 -1.24
CA ASP A 16 -11.52 11.59 -1.70
C ASP A 16 -11.70 12.66 -2.79
N ALA A 17 -12.94 12.91 -3.27
CA ALA A 17 -13.21 13.73 -4.45
C ALA A 17 -12.54 15.13 -4.39
N GLY A 18 -12.62 15.82 -3.26
CA GLY A 18 -11.99 17.13 -3.11
C GLY A 18 -10.47 17.10 -3.29
N LEU A 19 -9.81 16.08 -2.70
CA LEU A 19 -8.37 15.90 -2.86
C LEU A 19 -8.00 15.50 -4.29
N MET A 20 -8.82 14.67 -4.94
CA MET A 20 -8.62 14.29 -6.35
C MET A 20 -8.68 15.49 -7.28
N GLU A 21 -9.63 16.39 -7.05
CA GLU A 21 -9.78 17.63 -7.82
C GLU A 21 -8.55 18.55 -7.65
N GLU A 22 -8.08 18.75 -6.43
CA GLU A 22 -6.89 19.55 -6.17
C GLU A 22 -5.64 18.93 -6.81
N ILE A 23 -5.45 17.62 -6.70
CA ILE A 23 -4.34 16.93 -7.36
C ILE A 23 -4.42 17.09 -8.88
N ALA A 24 -5.61 16.94 -9.47
CA ALA A 24 -5.80 17.10 -10.91
C ALA A 24 -5.44 18.52 -11.39
N VAL A 25 -5.81 19.53 -10.62
CA VAL A 25 -5.43 20.92 -10.90
C VAL A 25 -3.92 21.12 -10.82
N GLU A 26 -3.25 20.58 -9.78
CA GLU A 26 -1.80 20.67 -9.65
C GLU A 26 -1.07 19.92 -10.78
N VAL A 27 -1.57 18.77 -11.20
CA VAL A 27 -1.07 18.02 -12.37
C VAL A 27 -1.20 18.86 -13.65
N ALA A 28 -2.35 19.49 -13.87
CA ALA A 28 -2.57 20.34 -15.04
C ALA A 28 -1.68 21.60 -15.04
N LYS A 29 -1.40 22.19 -13.87
CA LYS A 29 -0.51 23.36 -13.73
C LYS A 29 0.93 23.11 -14.20
N VAL A 30 1.41 21.87 -14.13
CA VAL A 30 2.74 21.49 -14.63
C VAL A 30 2.72 21.05 -16.11
N GLY A 31 1.58 21.19 -16.81
CA GLY A 31 1.43 20.80 -18.21
C GLY A 31 1.26 19.31 -18.45
N ALA A 32 0.92 18.55 -17.43
CA ALA A 32 0.60 17.12 -17.53
C ALA A 32 -0.91 16.91 -17.74
N HIS A 33 -1.30 15.68 -18.06
CA HIS A 33 -2.67 15.31 -18.42
C HIS A 33 -3.32 14.49 -17.30
N PRO A 34 -4.15 15.10 -16.42
CA PRO A 34 -4.83 14.35 -15.37
C PRO A 34 -5.99 13.51 -15.93
N MET A 35 -6.08 12.26 -15.51
CA MET A 35 -7.24 11.40 -15.69
C MET A 35 -7.79 11.04 -14.31
N VAL A 36 -9.01 11.44 -14.02
CA VAL A 36 -9.67 11.15 -12.74
C VAL A 36 -10.52 9.90 -12.87
N ASP A 37 -10.19 8.87 -12.11
CA ASP A 37 -10.92 7.61 -12.03
C ASP A 37 -11.66 7.51 -10.70
N TYR A 38 -12.97 7.49 -10.76
CA TYR A 38 -13.85 7.53 -9.60
C TYR A 38 -14.43 6.17 -9.25
N SER A 39 -14.38 5.82 -7.96
CA SER A 39 -15.07 4.67 -7.42
C SER A 39 -15.86 5.00 -6.14
N SER A 40 -16.65 4.05 -5.65
CA SER A 40 -17.30 4.14 -4.35
C SER A 40 -17.47 2.76 -3.73
N ASP A 41 -17.66 2.71 -2.40
CA ASP A 41 -17.96 1.47 -1.71
C ASP A 41 -19.24 0.83 -2.24
N THR A 42 -20.26 1.65 -2.54
CA THR A 42 -21.51 1.17 -3.15
C THR A 42 -21.29 0.55 -4.53
N LEU A 43 -20.52 1.21 -5.39
CA LEU A 43 -20.20 0.68 -6.72
C LEU A 43 -19.39 -0.62 -6.61
N SER A 44 -18.35 -0.64 -5.77
CA SER A 44 -17.51 -1.81 -5.54
C SER A 44 -18.33 -3.01 -5.05
N LYS A 45 -19.24 -2.77 -4.09
CA LYS A 45 -20.17 -3.80 -3.56
C LYS A 45 -21.09 -4.34 -4.65
N ARG A 46 -21.71 -3.46 -5.44
CA ARG A 46 -22.60 -3.84 -6.53
C ARG A 46 -21.89 -4.59 -7.64
N LEU A 47 -20.71 -4.15 -8.03
CA LEU A 47 -19.86 -4.86 -9.01
C LEU A 47 -19.50 -6.27 -8.53
N PHE A 48 -19.38 -6.48 -7.22
CA PHE A 48 -19.11 -7.81 -6.69
C PHE A 48 -20.38 -8.68 -6.64
N PHE A 49 -21.49 -8.18 -6.07
CA PHE A 49 -22.66 -9.01 -5.78
C PHE A 49 -23.67 -9.09 -6.92
N ASP A 50 -23.81 -8.04 -7.75
CA ASP A 50 -24.81 -7.99 -8.82
C ASP A 50 -24.26 -8.55 -10.14
N VAL A 51 -22.93 -8.58 -10.33
CA VAL A 51 -22.30 -9.08 -11.57
C VAL A 51 -22.17 -10.60 -11.51
N PRO A 52 -22.54 -11.34 -12.59
CA PRO A 52 -22.45 -12.79 -12.63
C PRO A 52 -21.02 -13.30 -12.40
N GLU A 53 -20.87 -14.31 -11.56
CA GLU A 53 -19.59 -14.92 -11.14
C GLU A 53 -18.70 -15.37 -12.32
N LYS A 54 -19.28 -15.79 -13.45
CA LYS A 54 -18.53 -16.16 -14.66
C LYS A 54 -17.60 -15.08 -15.22
N TYR A 55 -17.75 -13.84 -14.71
CA TYR A 55 -16.90 -12.71 -15.10
C TYR A 55 -15.79 -12.39 -14.07
N ASP A 56 -15.77 -13.05 -12.91
CA ASP A 56 -14.83 -12.72 -11.84
C ASP A 56 -13.35 -12.99 -12.23
N SER A 57 -13.12 -13.99 -13.08
CA SER A 57 -11.77 -14.35 -13.57
C SER A 57 -11.38 -13.69 -14.89
N LYS A 58 -12.24 -12.82 -15.46
CA LYS A 58 -11.90 -12.13 -16.71
C LYS A 58 -10.79 -11.11 -16.46
N PRO A 59 -9.75 -11.09 -17.33
CA PRO A 59 -8.74 -10.04 -17.30
C PRO A 59 -9.37 -8.66 -17.43
N ASP A 60 -8.86 -7.71 -16.70
CA ASP A 60 -9.22 -6.30 -16.84
C ASP A 60 -8.45 -5.69 -18.02
N ALA A 61 -8.99 -5.89 -19.22
CA ALA A 61 -8.39 -5.41 -20.46
C ALA A 61 -8.30 -3.87 -20.53
N LEU A 62 -9.15 -3.14 -19.80
CA LEU A 62 -9.03 -1.68 -19.70
C LEU A 62 -7.86 -1.29 -18.82
N GLY A 63 -7.77 -1.88 -17.62
CA GLY A 63 -6.66 -1.62 -16.70
C GLY A 63 -5.30 -1.96 -17.30
N GLU A 64 -5.19 -3.08 -18.04
CA GLU A 64 -3.97 -3.45 -18.75
C GLU A 64 -3.58 -2.40 -19.82
N LYS A 65 -4.53 -1.89 -20.60
CA LYS A 65 -4.27 -0.84 -21.60
C LYS A 65 -3.93 0.51 -20.96
N LEU A 66 -4.57 0.86 -19.85
CA LEU A 66 -4.22 2.07 -19.11
C LEU A 66 -2.78 1.98 -18.58
N ALA A 67 -2.35 0.81 -18.11
CA ALA A 67 -0.97 0.57 -17.68
C ALA A 67 0.08 0.76 -18.80
N GLU A 68 -0.32 0.72 -20.07
CA GLU A 68 0.58 0.96 -21.22
C GLU A 68 0.75 2.45 -21.54
N VAL A 69 -0.19 3.32 -21.13
CA VAL A 69 -0.20 4.74 -21.50
C VAL A 69 -0.05 5.70 -20.34
N VAL A 70 -0.24 5.23 -19.12
CA VAL A 70 -0.12 6.04 -17.90
C VAL A 70 1.33 6.10 -17.45
N ASP A 71 1.83 7.31 -17.17
CA ASP A 71 3.18 7.52 -16.63
C ASP A 71 3.21 7.51 -15.10
N VAL A 72 2.12 7.98 -14.47
CA VAL A 72 1.97 8.09 -13.01
C VAL A 72 0.59 7.64 -12.58
N ALA A 73 0.52 6.82 -11.55
CA ALA A 73 -0.71 6.47 -10.85
C ALA A 73 -0.70 7.03 -9.42
N ILE A 74 -1.68 7.86 -9.09
CA ILE A 74 -1.90 8.36 -7.72
C ILE A 74 -3.18 7.70 -7.21
N ILE A 75 -3.05 6.91 -6.15
CA ILE A 75 -4.14 6.09 -5.63
C ILE A 75 -4.55 6.58 -4.25
N LEU A 76 -5.83 6.98 -4.13
CA LEU A 76 -6.47 7.44 -2.90
C LEU A 76 -7.58 6.46 -2.46
N GLY A 77 -7.56 5.23 -2.93
CA GLY A 77 -8.66 4.26 -2.90
C GLY A 77 -9.04 3.72 -1.51
N ASN A 78 -9.15 4.57 -0.53
CA ASN A 78 -9.40 4.21 0.87
C ASN A 78 -10.91 4.00 1.15
N GLY A 79 -11.32 2.74 1.36
CA GLY A 79 -12.71 2.41 1.72
C GLY A 79 -13.10 2.93 3.10
N THR A 80 -14.36 3.33 3.25
CA THR A 80 -14.93 3.79 4.53
C THR A 80 -15.56 2.66 5.34
N SER A 81 -15.74 1.47 4.74
CA SER A 81 -16.29 0.29 5.38
C SER A 81 -15.21 -0.75 5.63
N GLU A 82 -15.12 -1.22 6.88
CA GLU A 82 -14.21 -2.31 7.24
C GLU A 82 -14.58 -3.63 6.55
N ASN A 83 -15.87 -3.94 6.50
CA ASN A 83 -16.42 -5.22 6.05
C ASN A 83 -17.24 -5.05 4.76
N LEU A 84 -16.69 -4.32 3.77
CA LEU A 84 -17.39 -4.02 2.51
C LEU A 84 -17.91 -5.27 1.80
N PHE A 85 -17.16 -6.36 1.86
CA PHE A 85 -17.47 -7.64 1.20
C PHE A 85 -17.88 -8.73 2.19
N GLU A 86 -18.49 -8.35 3.33
CA GLU A 86 -19.03 -9.33 4.26
C GLU A 86 -20.03 -10.28 3.56
N GLY A 87 -19.87 -11.60 3.81
CA GLY A 87 -20.66 -12.64 3.16
C GLY A 87 -20.23 -12.99 1.72
N ALA A 88 -19.16 -12.38 1.20
CA ALA A 88 -18.63 -12.71 -0.12
C ALA A 88 -18.05 -14.14 -0.17
N ASP A 89 -18.29 -14.85 -1.28
CA ASP A 89 -17.66 -16.14 -1.52
C ASP A 89 -16.14 -15.99 -1.67
N PRO A 90 -15.32 -16.66 -0.83
CA PRO A 90 -13.86 -16.59 -0.91
C PRO A 90 -13.28 -17.00 -2.27
N LYS A 91 -13.95 -17.90 -3.01
CA LYS A 91 -13.52 -18.31 -4.36
C LYS A 91 -13.68 -17.17 -5.37
N ARG A 92 -14.79 -16.45 -5.29
CA ARG A 92 -15.02 -15.26 -6.12
C ARG A 92 -14.01 -14.15 -5.80
N MET A 93 -13.76 -13.92 -4.51
CA MET A 93 -12.72 -12.97 -4.06
C MET A 93 -11.35 -13.32 -4.62
N ALA A 94 -10.95 -14.59 -4.55
CA ALA A 94 -9.67 -15.05 -5.09
C ALA A 94 -9.58 -14.91 -6.61
N ALA A 95 -10.66 -15.22 -7.35
CA ALA A 95 -10.70 -15.08 -8.81
C ALA A 95 -10.54 -13.62 -9.25
N ARG A 96 -11.24 -12.69 -8.61
CA ARG A 96 -11.11 -11.24 -8.85
C ARG A 96 -9.75 -10.70 -8.46
N GLY A 97 -9.22 -11.13 -7.31
CA GLY A 97 -7.87 -10.75 -6.88
C GLY A 97 -6.81 -11.10 -7.92
N LYS A 98 -6.91 -12.30 -8.50
CA LYS A 98 -5.99 -12.72 -9.57
C LYS A 98 -6.14 -11.90 -10.85
N ALA A 99 -7.37 -11.49 -11.22
CA ALA A 99 -7.59 -10.63 -12.38
C ALA A 99 -7.00 -9.21 -12.18
N ILE A 100 -7.11 -8.65 -10.98
CA ILE A 100 -6.55 -7.35 -10.62
C ILE A 100 -5.01 -7.40 -10.53
N GLU A 101 -4.44 -8.51 -10.07
CA GLU A 101 -2.99 -8.72 -9.99
C GLU A 101 -2.31 -8.52 -11.36
N ALA A 102 -2.96 -8.92 -12.46
CA ALA A 102 -2.44 -8.74 -13.82
C ALA A 102 -2.22 -7.25 -14.17
N VAL A 103 -3.13 -6.37 -13.73
CA VAL A 103 -2.99 -4.92 -13.92
C VAL A 103 -1.81 -4.37 -13.08
N GLY A 104 -1.70 -4.78 -11.82
CA GLY A 104 -0.56 -4.39 -10.96
C GLY A 104 0.79 -4.81 -11.56
N GLN A 105 0.85 -6.03 -12.11
CA GLN A 105 2.04 -6.50 -12.82
C GLN A 105 2.32 -5.69 -14.10
N ALA A 106 1.28 -5.26 -14.84
CA ALA A 106 1.42 -4.43 -16.02
C ALA A 106 1.97 -3.04 -15.65
N LEU A 107 1.44 -2.39 -14.62
CA LEU A 107 1.95 -1.12 -14.11
C LEU A 107 3.44 -1.23 -13.72
N THR A 108 3.80 -2.30 -13.03
CA THR A 108 5.20 -2.56 -12.62
C THR A 108 6.11 -2.79 -13.82
N ARG A 109 5.70 -3.61 -14.81
CA ARG A 109 6.48 -3.87 -16.04
C ARG A 109 6.70 -2.62 -16.87
N ASN A 110 5.73 -1.73 -16.90
CA ASN A 110 5.79 -0.48 -17.66
C ASN A 110 6.45 0.67 -16.87
N ASN A 111 6.96 0.38 -15.68
CA ASN A 111 7.60 1.37 -14.80
C ASN A 111 6.70 2.57 -14.48
N VAL A 112 5.39 2.38 -14.41
CA VAL A 112 4.46 3.41 -13.98
C VAL A 112 4.80 3.79 -12.54
N ARG A 113 5.07 5.08 -12.32
CA ARG A 113 5.35 5.58 -10.97
C ARG A 113 4.05 5.56 -10.17
N LEU A 114 4.06 4.87 -9.04
CA LEU A 114 2.89 4.72 -8.19
C LEU A 114 3.07 5.48 -6.88
N VAL A 115 2.07 6.29 -6.54
CA VAL A 115 1.96 6.95 -5.23
C VAL A 115 0.63 6.54 -4.63
N GLU A 116 0.66 5.73 -3.58
CA GLU A 116 -0.53 5.39 -2.80
C GLU A 116 -0.59 6.27 -1.55
N VAL A 117 -1.71 6.96 -1.35
CA VAL A 117 -1.97 7.77 -0.16
C VAL A 117 -2.97 7.03 0.71
N GLY A 118 -2.49 6.53 1.82
CA GLY A 118 -3.31 5.74 2.75
C GLY A 118 -2.48 4.72 3.52
N ASN A 119 -1.69 3.92 2.84
CA ASN A 119 -0.81 2.89 3.43
C ASN A 119 -1.51 2.08 4.55
N ASN A 120 -2.79 1.74 4.33
CA ASN A 120 -3.69 1.14 5.33
C ASN A 120 -3.89 1.95 6.63
N LEU A 121 -3.48 3.20 6.67
CA LEU A 121 -3.57 4.10 7.83
C LEU A 121 -4.54 5.27 7.60
N TYR A 122 -5.18 5.36 6.44
CA TYR A 122 -6.11 6.45 6.12
C TYR A 122 -7.18 6.60 7.21
N PRO A 123 -7.42 7.81 7.71
CA PRO A 123 -8.34 8.03 8.83
C PRO A 123 -9.79 7.74 8.42
N THR A 124 -10.39 6.81 9.13
CA THR A 124 -11.80 6.44 9.00
C THR A 124 -12.38 6.20 10.39
N ALA A 125 -13.68 6.37 10.56
CA ALA A 125 -14.35 6.16 11.84
C ALA A 125 -14.04 4.76 12.44
N TRP A 126 -14.11 3.71 11.61
CA TRP A 126 -13.84 2.35 12.08
C TRP A 126 -12.37 2.10 12.48
N ARG A 127 -11.40 2.78 11.82
CA ARG A 127 -9.98 2.70 12.23
C ARG A 127 -9.74 3.47 13.52
N ALA A 128 -10.33 4.65 13.66
CA ALA A 128 -10.26 5.42 14.89
C ALA A 128 -10.80 4.61 16.08
N GLU A 129 -11.97 4.00 15.92
CA GLU A 129 -12.54 3.09 16.92
C GLU A 129 -11.61 1.93 17.27
N ARG A 130 -11.04 1.28 16.23
CA ARG A 130 -10.11 0.15 16.40
C ARG A 130 -8.86 0.54 17.19
N TYR A 131 -8.33 1.75 16.97
CA TYR A 131 -7.14 2.24 17.66
C TYR A 131 -7.44 2.92 19.00
N GLY A 132 -8.71 3.06 19.37
CA GLY A 132 -9.14 3.76 20.57
C GLY A 132 -8.83 5.27 20.53
N LEU A 133 -8.84 5.86 19.33
CA LEU A 133 -8.59 7.27 19.07
C LEU A 133 -9.87 7.99 18.63
N ALA A 134 -9.91 9.32 18.78
CA ALA A 134 -10.89 10.13 18.09
C ALA A 134 -10.54 10.22 16.58
N GLU A 135 -11.55 10.33 15.72
CA GLU A 135 -11.33 10.35 14.26
C GLU A 135 -10.49 11.55 13.81
N ASP A 136 -10.69 12.72 14.44
CA ASP A 136 -9.92 13.93 14.17
C ASP A 136 -8.46 13.80 14.65
N GLU A 137 -8.22 13.10 15.75
CA GLU A 137 -6.87 12.81 16.24
C GLU A 137 -6.13 11.88 15.25
N LEU A 138 -6.78 10.81 14.81
CA LEU A 138 -6.22 9.91 13.80
C LEU A 138 -5.96 10.66 12.48
N ALA A 139 -6.90 11.51 12.03
CA ALA A 139 -6.76 12.32 10.83
C ALA A 139 -5.56 13.29 10.94
N LYS A 140 -5.41 13.94 12.09
CA LYS A 140 -4.27 14.82 12.35
C LYS A 140 -2.95 14.06 12.26
N MET A 141 -2.82 12.93 12.92
CA MET A 141 -1.60 12.10 12.91
C MET A 141 -1.27 11.64 11.48
N PHE A 142 -2.28 11.21 10.73
CA PHE A 142 -2.12 10.74 9.36
C PHE A 142 -1.59 11.85 8.44
N TRP A 143 -2.24 13.02 8.45
CA TRP A 143 -1.85 14.14 7.57
C TRP A 143 -0.54 14.78 7.99
N GLU A 144 -0.21 14.80 9.27
CA GLU A 144 1.13 15.18 9.73
C GLU A 144 2.19 14.21 9.20
N GLY A 145 1.90 12.90 9.19
CA GLY A 145 2.77 11.88 8.60
C GLY A 145 2.93 12.00 7.09
N VAL A 146 1.85 12.33 6.36
CA VAL A 146 1.91 12.58 4.90
C VAL A 146 2.71 13.84 4.57
N ASN A 147 2.65 14.87 5.43
CA ASN A 147 3.31 16.16 5.21
C ASN A 147 4.69 16.27 5.86
N LEU A 148 5.35 15.16 6.20
CA LEU A 148 6.70 15.18 6.74
C LEU A 148 7.73 15.75 5.76
N ASP A 149 8.85 16.24 6.29
CA ASP A 149 10.06 16.48 5.50
C ASP A 149 10.69 15.15 5.08
N TYR A 150 10.41 14.72 3.87
CA TYR A 150 10.89 13.46 3.32
C TYR A 150 12.41 13.41 3.19
N THR A 151 13.10 14.54 3.07
CA THR A 151 14.58 14.57 3.06
C THR A 151 15.14 14.15 4.42
N SER A 152 14.57 14.67 5.49
CA SER A 152 14.92 14.25 6.86
C SER A 152 14.54 12.81 7.14
N LEU A 153 13.39 12.35 6.64
CA LEU A 153 12.95 10.97 6.77
C LEU A 153 13.91 10.01 6.08
N GLN A 154 14.31 10.31 4.83
CA GLN A 154 15.28 9.54 4.09
C GLN A 154 16.62 9.43 4.84
N ALA A 155 17.13 10.54 5.35
CA ALA A 155 18.40 10.54 6.08
C ALA A 155 18.35 9.65 7.34
N ARG A 156 17.22 9.63 8.06
CA ARG A 156 17.00 8.73 9.21
C ARG A 156 16.86 7.28 8.77
N GLY A 157 16.11 7.03 7.71
CA GLY A 157 15.96 5.69 7.13
C GLY A 157 17.30 5.09 6.73
N GLU A 158 18.17 5.87 6.10
CA GLU A 158 19.52 5.45 5.72
C GLU A 158 20.41 5.09 6.94
N GLN A 159 20.27 5.79 8.05
CA GLN A 159 20.99 5.44 9.29
C GLN A 159 20.51 4.06 9.82
N VAL A 160 19.21 3.81 9.84
CA VAL A 160 18.66 2.50 10.26
C VAL A 160 19.05 1.41 9.26
N ARG A 161 18.99 1.71 7.96
CA ARG A 161 19.42 0.78 6.90
C ARG A 161 20.88 0.35 7.10
N ALA A 162 21.77 1.29 7.41
CA ALA A 162 23.17 0.98 7.64
C ALA A 162 23.39 0.02 8.81
N VAL A 163 22.62 0.16 9.89
CA VAL A 163 22.66 -0.76 11.04
C VAL A 163 22.20 -2.15 10.65
N LEU A 164 21.05 -2.28 9.96
CA LEU A 164 20.54 -3.57 9.52
C LEU A 164 21.44 -4.23 8.50
N ALA A 165 21.98 -3.46 7.54
CA ALA A 165 22.88 -3.98 6.50
C ALA A 165 24.22 -4.51 7.06
N ALA A 166 24.68 -3.98 8.19
CA ALA A 166 25.87 -4.47 8.89
C ALA A 166 25.56 -5.66 9.82
N GLY A 167 24.27 -5.91 10.10
CA GLY A 167 23.82 -6.98 10.99
C GLY A 167 23.79 -8.35 10.31
N ASN A 168 23.88 -9.40 11.10
CA ASN A 168 23.74 -10.78 10.63
C ASN A 168 22.43 -11.41 11.07
N GLU A 169 21.96 -11.04 12.25
CA GLU A 169 20.78 -11.62 12.90
C GLU A 169 19.93 -10.51 13.53
N VAL A 170 18.62 -10.72 13.52
CA VAL A 170 17.65 -9.91 14.26
C VAL A 170 17.02 -10.83 15.31
N HIS A 171 16.99 -10.36 16.55
CA HIS A 171 16.32 -11.01 17.66
C HIS A 171 15.20 -10.09 18.18
N ILE A 172 13.97 -10.56 18.07
CA ILE A 172 12.77 -9.83 18.46
C ILE A 172 12.20 -10.48 19.71
N THR A 173 12.09 -9.71 20.79
CA THR A 173 11.47 -10.16 22.05
C THR A 173 10.35 -9.22 22.46
N ASN A 174 9.29 -9.78 23.04
CA ASN A 174 8.18 -9.01 23.58
C ASN A 174 7.62 -9.71 24.83
N PRO A 175 7.22 -8.98 25.89
CA PRO A 175 6.65 -9.57 27.11
C PRO A 175 5.41 -10.46 26.89
N ASN A 176 4.75 -10.36 25.73
CA ASN A 176 3.61 -11.22 25.37
C ASN A 176 4.00 -12.67 25.03
N GLY A 177 5.28 -13.04 25.08
CA GLY A 177 5.79 -14.38 24.77
C GLY A 177 6.49 -14.46 23.40
N THR A 178 6.55 -13.39 22.63
CA THR A 178 7.32 -13.39 21.38
C THR A 178 8.81 -13.47 21.68
N ASP A 179 9.48 -14.46 21.09
CA ASP A 179 10.93 -14.66 21.07
C ASP A 179 11.31 -15.24 19.71
N LEU A 180 11.67 -14.36 18.76
CA LEU A 180 11.93 -14.71 17.36
C LEU A 180 13.35 -14.30 16.97
N LYS A 181 14.10 -15.23 16.42
CA LYS A 181 15.40 -15.00 15.77
C LYS A 181 15.31 -15.27 14.29
N LEU A 182 15.96 -14.41 13.50
CA LEU A 182 16.04 -14.60 12.05
C LEU A 182 17.34 -14.00 11.51
N ARG A 183 17.87 -14.60 10.46
CA ARG A 183 19.10 -14.12 9.82
C ARG A 183 18.77 -13.17 8.68
N ILE A 184 19.53 -12.07 8.60
CA ILE A 184 19.45 -11.06 7.53
C ILE A 184 20.78 -10.89 6.79
N GLN A 185 21.79 -11.65 7.14
CA GLN A 185 23.12 -11.55 6.55
C GLN A 185 23.09 -11.70 5.03
N GLY A 186 23.66 -10.72 4.33
CA GLY A 186 23.73 -10.71 2.87
C GLY A 186 22.43 -10.39 2.16
N GLN A 187 21.36 -10.11 2.91
CA GLN A 187 20.07 -9.72 2.33
C GLN A 187 20.04 -8.21 2.04
N PRO A 188 19.36 -7.79 0.96
CA PRO A 188 19.17 -6.38 0.69
C PRO A 188 18.27 -5.74 1.76
N VAL A 189 18.65 -4.52 2.16
CA VAL A 189 17.86 -3.69 3.08
C VAL A 189 17.27 -2.52 2.30
N GLY A 190 15.96 -2.41 2.28
CA GLY A 190 15.22 -1.33 1.62
C GLY A 190 14.80 -0.24 2.59
N VAL A 191 14.60 0.96 2.06
CA VAL A 191 14.02 2.11 2.76
C VAL A 191 12.80 2.57 1.98
N SER A 192 11.66 2.67 2.64
CA SER A 192 10.45 3.32 2.13
C SER A 192 10.43 4.75 2.68
N ASP A 193 11.00 5.67 1.93
CA ASP A 193 11.20 7.06 2.34
C ASP A 193 10.21 8.06 1.70
N GLY A 194 9.27 7.55 0.88
CA GLY A 194 8.29 8.38 0.18
C GLY A 194 8.85 9.15 -1.03
N ILE A 195 10.09 8.90 -1.43
CA ILE A 195 10.76 9.56 -2.55
C ILE A 195 10.98 8.56 -3.69
N ILE A 196 10.62 8.95 -4.91
CA ILE A 196 11.06 8.26 -6.12
C ILE A 196 12.27 9.00 -6.65
N SER A 197 13.45 8.51 -6.35
CA SER A 197 14.73 9.11 -6.73
C SER A 197 15.11 8.83 -8.19
N ALA A 198 16.17 9.49 -8.68
CA ALA A 198 16.71 9.20 -10.00
C ALA A 198 17.25 7.76 -10.11
N ASP A 199 17.74 7.20 -9.01
CA ASP A 199 18.24 5.82 -8.98
C ASP A 199 17.07 4.80 -8.91
N ASP A 200 15.95 5.16 -8.27
CA ASP A 200 14.72 4.36 -8.31
C ASP A 200 14.15 4.28 -9.73
N LEU A 201 14.16 5.40 -10.45
CA LEU A 201 13.75 5.44 -11.86
C LEU A 201 14.62 4.56 -12.75
N LYS A 202 15.94 4.47 -12.49
CA LYS A 202 16.83 3.56 -13.23
C LYS A 202 16.60 2.09 -12.90
N ARG A 203 16.28 1.79 -11.63
CA ARG A 203 15.95 0.43 -11.20
C ARG A 203 14.61 -0.04 -11.74
N GLY A 204 13.63 0.86 -11.81
CA GLY A 204 12.29 0.54 -12.26
C GLY A 204 11.55 -0.45 -11.37
N GLY A 205 10.43 -0.97 -11.85
CA GLY A 205 9.63 -1.97 -11.16
C GLY A 205 9.13 -1.49 -9.78
N PRO A 206 9.27 -2.28 -8.71
CA PRO A 206 8.81 -1.88 -7.38
C PRO A 206 9.52 -0.65 -6.81
N ALA A 207 10.70 -0.28 -7.31
CA ALA A 207 11.44 0.87 -6.82
C ALA A 207 10.78 2.21 -7.15
N VAL A 208 9.85 2.25 -8.10
CA VAL A 208 9.09 3.46 -8.45
C VAL A 208 7.70 3.50 -7.81
N GLN A 209 7.51 2.74 -6.73
CA GLN A 209 6.27 2.71 -5.96
C GLN A 209 6.52 3.26 -4.55
N VAL A 210 5.71 4.22 -4.13
CA VAL A 210 5.76 4.79 -2.78
C VAL A 210 4.38 4.76 -2.13
N TYR A 211 4.39 4.54 -0.83
CA TYR A 211 3.20 4.44 0.02
C TYR A 211 3.27 5.51 1.09
N LEU A 212 2.24 6.34 1.21
CA LEU A 212 2.21 7.49 2.11
C LEU A 212 1.15 7.32 3.20
N PRO A 213 1.45 7.65 4.46
CA PRO A 213 2.73 8.12 4.97
C PRO A 213 3.81 7.05 4.89
N ALA A 214 5.04 7.47 4.56
CA ALA A 214 6.20 6.61 4.47
C ALA A 214 7.00 6.60 5.79
N GLY A 215 8.05 5.77 5.87
CA GLY A 215 8.94 5.72 7.02
C GLY A 215 9.26 4.30 7.49
N GLU A 216 9.53 3.41 6.56
CA GLU A 216 9.88 2.01 6.86
C GLU A 216 11.30 1.70 6.43
N VAL A 217 11.99 0.85 7.22
CA VAL A 217 13.22 0.18 6.81
C VAL A 217 12.97 -1.32 6.94
N TYR A 218 13.21 -2.05 5.88
CA TYR A 218 12.85 -3.46 5.80
C TYR A 218 13.96 -4.32 5.20
N ALA A 219 14.01 -5.58 5.62
CA ALA A 219 14.87 -6.60 5.03
C ALA A 219 14.11 -7.91 4.88
N THR A 220 14.41 -8.66 3.84
CA THR A 220 13.89 -10.02 3.70
C THR A 220 14.77 -10.97 4.50
N PRO A 221 14.22 -11.81 5.41
CA PRO A 221 15.02 -12.81 6.11
C PRO A 221 15.61 -13.85 5.15
N VAL A 222 16.73 -14.44 5.54
CA VAL A 222 17.27 -15.61 4.84
C VAL A 222 16.22 -16.73 4.92
N PRO A 223 15.78 -17.33 3.80
CA PRO A 223 14.76 -18.37 3.83
C PRO A 223 15.12 -19.53 4.77
N GLY A 224 14.16 -19.97 5.58
CA GLY A 224 14.33 -21.05 6.55
C GLY A 224 15.23 -20.71 7.74
N SER A 225 15.50 -19.43 8.00
CA SER A 225 16.35 -19.01 9.13
C SER A 225 15.57 -18.52 10.35
N ALA A 226 14.27 -18.41 10.24
CA ALA A 226 13.43 -18.00 11.35
C ALA A 226 13.28 -19.14 12.36
N GLU A 227 13.52 -18.85 13.64
CA GLU A 227 13.41 -19.80 14.76
C GLU A 227 12.76 -19.10 15.95
N GLY A 228 11.84 -19.79 16.64
CA GLY A 228 11.23 -19.30 17.86
C GLY A 228 9.73 -19.14 17.77
N GLU A 229 9.17 -18.22 18.54
CA GLU A 229 7.73 -18.02 18.68
C GLU A 229 7.34 -16.56 18.42
N VAL A 230 6.21 -16.41 17.75
CA VAL A 230 5.56 -15.10 17.56
C VAL A 230 4.17 -15.16 18.16
N VAL A 231 3.89 -14.28 19.11
CA VAL A 231 2.57 -14.12 19.73
C VAL A 231 2.02 -12.74 19.30
N PRO A 232 1.22 -12.67 18.23
CA PRO A 232 0.64 -11.40 17.81
C PRO A 232 -0.38 -10.90 18.83
N THR A 233 -0.37 -9.62 19.16
CA THR A 233 -1.40 -9.00 20.00
C THR A 233 -2.75 -9.01 19.29
N LEU A 234 -2.74 -8.88 17.96
CA LEU A 234 -3.91 -8.85 17.11
C LEU A 234 -3.56 -9.48 15.77
N SER A 235 -4.38 -10.38 15.31
CA SER A 235 -4.23 -11.02 14.00
C SER A 235 -5.53 -10.98 13.22
N TYR A 236 -5.43 -10.69 11.94
CA TYR A 236 -6.56 -10.75 11.00
C TYR A 236 -6.25 -11.76 9.90
N CYS A 237 -7.20 -12.65 9.66
CA CYS A 237 -7.12 -13.58 8.53
C CYS A 237 -8.42 -13.47 7.71
N ARG A 238 -8.30 -12.98 6.47
CA ARG A 238 -9.39 -12.94 5.48
C ARG A 238 -10.74 -12.42 6.02
N GLY A 239 -10.70 -11.32 6.75
CA GLY A 239 -11.89 -10.65 7.25
C GLY A 239 -12.39 -11.13 8.63
N GLY A 240 -11.58 -11.94 9.34
CA GLY A 240 -11.84 -12.34 10.72
C GLY A 240 -10.67 -12.02 11.63
N GLN A 241 -10.97 -11.63 12.86
CA GLN A 241 -9.97 -11.52 13.93
C GLN A 241 -9.66 -12.93 14.46
N VAL A 242 -8.37 -13.23 14.62
CA VAL A 242 -7.88 -14.45 15.27
C VAL A 242 -7.31 -14.07 16.63
N ALA A 243 -7.90 -14.59 17.69
CA ALA A 243 -7.42 -14.42 19.06
C ALA A 243 -6.47 -15.57 19.45
N ASP A 244 -5.61 -15.30 20.44
CA ASP A 244 -4.73 -16.29 21.08
C ASP A 244 -3.87 -17.10 20.09
N LEU A 245 -3.39 -16.43 19.02
CA LEU A 245 -2.54 -17.06 18.04
C LEU A 245 -1.09 -17.13 18.54
N THR A 246 -0.50 -18.32 18.50
CA THR A 246 0.95 -18.53 18.65
C THR A 246 1.46 -19.19 17.37
N ILE A 247 2.50 -18.62 16.77
CA ILE A 247 3.16 -19.19 15.60
C ILE A 247 4.54 -19.66 16.02
N THR A 248 4.78 -20.95 15.91
CA THR A 248 6.11 -21.57 16.13
C THR A 248 6.79 -21.78 14.77
N LEU A 249 8.05 -21.37 14.67
CA LEU A 249 8.87 -21.40 13.45
C LEU A 249 10.11 -22.25 13.65
#